data_7ef046bf772d2ad112fd70ede8d73d5d
#
_entry.id   7ef046bf772d2ad112fd70ede8d73d5d
#
_cell.length_a   1.000
_cell.length_b   1.000
_cell.length_c   1.000
_cell.angle_alpha   90.00
_cell.angle_beta   90.00
_cell.angle_gamma   90.00
#
_symmetry.space_group_name_H-M   'P 1'
#
loop_
_entity.id
_entity.type
_entity.pdbx_description
1 polymer ?
#
loop_
_entity_poly.entity_id
_entity_poly.type
_entity_poly.pdbx_seq_one_letter_code
_entity_poly.pdbx_strand_id
1 'polypeptide(L)'
;FLDSRVSPFFKLASFVVTCPKNKIPDGKNALFANKNVENLFEQLGIEPVFVEGGETRQLSVLKALEACKTSCSGDVFPSENSSSNEKAFSDSSLVLIHDGARPWVDFQTIYNVLCVTREKGACVPYIPVTDTIALQKDGTIDSYINRSLACSLQTPQGFLFENLFEAHKKSLEENRTDCTDDTTVWKAYCGKVFTCEGSPKNTKITFASDLEKLKTE
;
A
#
# COMPACT_ATOMS: atom_id res chain seq x y z
N PHE A 1 5.52 9.64 0.25
CA PHE A 1 6.43 8.57 -0.23
C PHE A 1 7.74 9.13 -0.83
N LEU A 2 7.73 10.34 -1.36
CA LEU A 2 8.88 10.96 -2.05
C LEU A 2 9.63 11.96 -1.16
N ASP A 3 9.51 11.85 0.14
CA ASP A 3 10.18 12.72 1.11
C ASP A 3 11.68 12.45 1.15
N SER A 4 12.48 13.49 1.04
CA SER A 4 13.96 13.43 1.05
C SER A 4 14.53 12.76 2.32
N ARG A 5 13.78 12.75 3.42
CA ARG A 5 14.18 12.08 4.67
C ARG A 5 14.13 10.56 4.58
N VAL A 6 13.30 9.98 3.66
CA VAL A 6 13.26 8.53 3.39
C VAL A 6 14.36 8.12 2.42
N SER A 7 14.66 8.98 1.46
CA SER A 7 15.58 8.72 0.35
C SER A 7 16.98 8.21 0.74
N PRO A 8 17.61 8.63 1.86
CA PRO A 8 18.92 8.08 2.23
C PRO A 8 18.89 6.59 2.59
N PHE A 9 17.73 6.05 2.94
CA PHE A 9 17.60 4.68 3.45
C PHE A 9 16.84 3.76 2.48
N PHE A 10 16.03 4.32 1.60
CA PHE A 10 15.18 3.59 0.68
C PHE A 10 15.15 4.29 -0.68
N LYS A 11 15.36 3.53 -1.75
CA LYS A 11 15.23 4.02 -3.12
C LYS A 11 13.86 3.62 -3.65
N LEU A 12 13.11 4.60 -4.17
CA LEU A 12 11.88 4.30 -4.91
C LEU A 12 12.26 3.74 -6.28
N ALA A 13 11.76 2.55 -6.62
CA ALA A 13 12.03 1.88 -7.88
C ALA A 13 10.87 1.98 -8.87
N SER A 14 9.63 1.99 -8.38
CA SER A 14 8.41 2.09 -9.19
C SER A 14 7.29 2.76 -8.41
N PHE A 15 6.39 3.42 -9.14
CA PHE A 15 5.17 4.02 -8.60
C PHE A 15 4.00 3.66 -9.50
N VAL A 16 3.06 2.87 -8.98
CA VAL A 16 1.91 2.36 -9.74
C VAL A 16 0.61 2.86 -9.15
N VAL A 17 -0.28 3.35 -9.99
CA VAL A 17 -1.63 3.79 -9.63
C VAL A 17 -2.66 2.89 -10.30
N THR A 18 -3.52 2.29 -9.51
CA THR A 18 -4.69 1.56 -10.02
C THR A 18 -5.93 2.43 -9.97
N CYS A 19 -6.67 2.49 -11.05
CA CYS A 19 -7.93 3.23 -11.13
C CYS A 19 -8.86 2.59 -12.16
N PRO A 20 -10.16 2.95 -12.19
CA PRO A 20 -11.05 2.51 -13.26
C PRO A 20 -10.49 2.92 -14.62
N LYS A 21 -10.65 2.07 -15.63
CA LYS A 21 -10.11 2.28 -16.99
C LYS A 21 -10.44 3.65 -17.57
N ASN A 22 -11.71 4.06 -17.45
CA ASN A 22 -12.19 5.35 -17.93
C ASN A 22 -11.70 6.55 -17.10
N LYS A 23 -11.02 6.31 -15.97
CA LYS A 23 -10.45 7.32 -15.07
C LYS A 23 -8.91 7.42 -15.14
N ILE A 24 -8.27 6.61 -15.98
CA ILE A 24 -6.80 6.70 -16.16
C ILE A 24 -6.35 8.09 -16.62
N PRO A 25 -7.01 8.73 -17.62
CA PRO A 25 -6.63 10.09 -18.02
C PRO A 25 -6.82 11.11 -16.89
N ASP A 26 -7.93 11.02 -16.14
CA ASP A 26 -8.17 11.91 -15.00
C ASP A 26 -7.12 11.71 -13.90
N GLY A 27 -6.74 10.46 -13.62
CA GLY A 27 -5.71 10.13 -12.64
C GLY A 27 -4.33 10.68 -13.03
N LYS A 28 -3.96 10.56 -14.30
CA LYS A 28 -2.71 11.17 -14.82
C LYS A 28 -2.73 12.68 -14.68
N ASN A 29 -3.81 13.32 -15.12
CA ASN A 29 -3.97 14.77 -15.03
C ASN A 29 -3.92 15.24 -13.57
N ALA A 30 -4.56 14.54 -12.65
CA ALA A 30 -4.54 14.90 -11.23
C ALA A 30 -3.15 14.76 -10.61
N LEU A 31 -2.41 13.69 -10.94
CA LEU A 31 -1.04 13.50 -10.43
C LEU A 31 -0.10 14.58 -10.89
N PHE A 32 -0.16 14.98 -12.17
CA PHE A 32 0.72 15.97 -12.78
C PHE A 32 0.18 17.41 -12.76
N ALA A 33 -0.98 17.64 -12.13
CA ALA A 33 -1.50 19.00 -11.91
C ALA A 33 -0.56 19.86 -11.03
N ASN A 34 0.22 19.20 -10.15
CA ASN A 34 1.23 19.85 -9.34
C ASN A 34 2.62 19.66 -9.96
N LYS A 35 3.20 20.74 -10.50
CA LYS A 35 4.53 20.73 -11.13
C LYS A 35 5.65 20.24 -10.21
N ASN A 36 5.52 20.43 -8.90
CA ASN A 36 6.52 19.90 -7.95
C ASN A 36 6.53 18.36 -7.94
N VAL A 37 5.37 17.74 -8.12
CA VAL A 37 5.25 16.27 -8.21
C VAL A 37 5.85 15.78 -9.53
N GLU A 38 5.57 16.46 -10.65
CA GLU A 38 6.14 16.14 -11.95
C GLU A 38 7.68 16.22 -11.91
N ASN A 39 8.23 17.35 -11.48
CA ASN A 39 9.66 17.55 -11.33
C ASN A 39 10.31 16.49 -10.41
N LEU A 40 9.61 16.06 -9.37
CA LEU A 40 10.14 15.06 -8.44
C LEU A 40 10.25 13.68 -9.11
N PHE A 41 9.27 13.28 -9.91
CA PHE A 41 9.35 12.02 -10.67
C PHE A 41 10.47 12.07 -11.73
N GLU A 42 10.65 13.23 -12.40
CA GLU A 42 11.76 13.45 -13.32
C GLU A 42 13.12 13.33 -12.62
N GLN A 43 13.29 13.98 -11.46
CA GLN A 43 14.52 13.89 -10.66
C GLN A 43 14.84 12.48 -10.19
N LEU A 44 13.82 11.68 -9.90
CA LEU A 44 13.96 10.28 -9.50
C LEU A 44 14.20 9.33 -10.69
N GLY A 45 13.98 9.81 -11.92
CA GLY A 45 14.03 8.98 -13.13
C GLY A 45 12.95 7.89 -13.15
N ILE A 46 11.79 8.16 -12.54
CA ILE A 46 10.68 7.20 -12.44
C ILE A 46 9.48 7.72 -13.23
N GLU A 47 8.97 6.90 -14.12
CA GLU A 47 7.69 7.15 -14.80
C GLU A 47 6.56 6.46 -14.02
N PRO A 48 5.57 7.22 -13.51
CA PRO A 48 4.39 6.64 -12.86
C PRO A 48 3.57 5.79 -13.81
N VAL A 49 3.30 4.56 -13.42
CA VAL A 49 2.53 3.59 -14.21
C VAL A 49 1.07 3.60 -13.77
N PHE A 50 0.15 3.75 -14.73
CA PHE A 50 -1.28 3.70 -14.48
C PHE A 50 -1.87 2.42 -15.06
N VAL A 51 -2.52 1.64 -14.22
CA VAL A 51 -3.14 0.38 -14.64
C VAL A 51 -4.63 0.34 -14.29
N GLU A 52 -5.38 -0.35 -15.12
CA GLU A 52 -6.78 -0.62 -14.83
C GLU A 52 -6.92 -1.55 -13.63
N GLY A 53 -7.68 -1.14 -12.62
CA GLY A 53 -8.00 -1.97 -11.46
C GLY A 53 -8.75 -3.25 -11.83
N GLY A 54 -8.81 -4.18 -10.91
CA GLY A 54 -9.62 -5.39 -11.00
C GLY A 54 -11.04 -5.17 -10.46
N GLU A 55 -11.85 -6.22 -10.52
CA GLU A 55 -13.23 -6.22 -9.99
C GLU A 55 -13.27 -6.07 -8.46
N THR A 56 -12.21 -6.49 -7.78
CA THR A 56 -12.03 -6.33 -6.34
C THR A 56 -10.79 -5.51 -6.02
N ARG A 57 -10.68 -5.02 -4.76
CA ARG A 57 -9.47 -4.35 -4.28
C ARG A 57 -8.27 -5.29 -4.40
N GLN A 58 -8.40 -6.55 -4.01
CA GLN A 58 -7.35 -7.55 -4.08
C GLN A 58 -6.83 -7.77 -5.51
N LEU A 59 -7.73 -7.89 -6.49
CA LEU A 59 -7.34 -8.02 -7.90
C LEU A 59 -6.69 -6.74 -8.44
N SER A 60 -7.09 -5.56 -7.95
CA SER A 60 -6.43 -4.30 -8.30
C SER A 60 -5.00 -4.26 -7.78
N VAL A 61 -4.75 -4.73 -6.55
CA VAL A 61 -3.40 -4.83 -5.98
C VAL A 61 -2.55 -5.82 -6.76
N LEU A 62 -3.07 -7.00 -7.12
CA LEU A 62 -2.32 -7.98 -7.92
C LEU A 62 -1.88 -7.38 -9.26
N LYS A 63 -2.78 -6.69 -9.99
CA LYS A 63 -2.43 -5.99 -11.24
C LYS A 63 -1.35 -4.93 -11.04
N ALA A 64 -1.38 -4.20 -9.91
CA ALA A 64 -0.33 -3.24 -9.59
C ALA A 64 1.02 -3.92 -9.34
N LEU A 65 1.02 -5.04 -8.62
CA LEU A 65 2.25 -5.82 -8.37
C LEU A 65 2.83 -6.38 -9.67
N GLU A 66 2.01 -6.88 -10.60
CA GLU A 66 2.42 -7.31 -11.93
C GLU A 66 3.05 -6.16 -12.73
N ALA A 67 2.43 -4.98 -12.70
CA ALA A 67 2.97 -3.80 -13.36
C ALA A 67 4.29 -3.33 -12.73
N CYS A 68 4.44 -3.38 -11.40
CA CYS A 68 5.71 -3.12 -10.73
C CYS A 68 6.81 -4.06 -11.23
N LYS A 69 6.51 -5.37 -11.31
CA LYS A 69 7.47 -6.39 -11.77
C LYS A 69 7.93 -6.12 -13.19
N THR A 70 7.02 -5.73 -14.07
CA THR A 70 7.32 -5.42 -15.47
C THR A 70 8.14 -4.13 -15.61
N SER A 71 7.79 -3.08 -14.86
CA SER A 71 8.45 -1.78 -14.94
C SER A 71 9.89 -1.80 -14.44
N CYS A 72 10.24 -2.71 -13.53
CA CYS A 72 11.58 -2.81 -12.96
C CYS A 72 12.47 -3.84 -13.69
N SER A 73 11.99 -4.48 -14.77
CA SER A 73 12.75 -5.47 -15.56
C SER A 73 13.86 -4.85 -16.45
N GLY A 74 14.02 -3.51 -16.44
CA GLY A 74 15.08 -2.79 -17.13
C GLY A 74 16.09 -2.20 -16.14
N ASP A 75 17.33 -2.62 -16.19
CA ASP A 75 18.60 -2.05 -15.70
C ASP A 75 18.62 -1.13 -14.44
N VAL A 76 17.79 -1.35 -13.43
CA VAL A 76 17.70 -0.41 -12.30
C VAL A 76 18.63 -0.76 -11.14
N PHE A 77 19.20 -1.96 -11.06
CA PHE A 77 20.16 -2.33 -9.99
C PHE A 77 21.36 -3.13 -10.54
N PRO A 78 22.49 -2.50 -10.79
CA PRO A 78 23.73 -3.26 -10.93
C PRO A 78 24.13 -3.79 -9.54
N SER A 79 23.88 -5.05 -9.27
CA SER A 79 24.64 -5.75 -8.24
C SER A 79 25.99 -6.09 -8.85
N GLU A 80 27.09 -5.67 -8.23
CA GLU A 80 28.45 -5.82 -8.74
C GLU A 80 28.91 -7.26 -9.02
N ASN A 81 28.06 -8.29 -8.86
CA ASN A 81 28.44 -9.70 -9.03
C ASN A 81 27.35 -10.64 -9.56
N SER A 82 26.45 -10.22 -10.45
CA SER A 82 25.52 -11.19 -11.06
C SER A 82 25.58 -11.21 -12.58
N SER A 83 26.21 -12.26 -13.09
CA SER A 83 26.15 -12.69 -14.49
C SER A 83 24.86 -13.48 -14.72
N SER A 84 23.70 -12.81 -14.80
CA SER A 84 22.48 -13.31 -15.46
C SER A 84 21.34 -12.29 -15.35
N ASN A 85 20.69 -12.05 -16.48
CA ASN A 85 19.69 -11.04 -16.81
C ASN A 85 18.29 -11.22 -16.14
N GLU A 86 18.14 -11.68 -14.89
CA GLU A 86 16.83 -12.09 -14.39
C GLU A 86 16.41 -11.56 -13.00
N LYS A 87 17.10 -10.60 -12.36
CA LYS A 87 16.61 -10.10 -11.04
C LYS A 87 16.42 -8.59 -11.02
N ALA A 88 15.25 -8.15 -11.43
CA ALA A 88 14.78 -6.78 -11.26
C ALA A 88 14.46 -6.44 -9.79
N PHE A 89 14.06 -7.43 -8.98
CA PHE A 89 13.82 -7.30 -7.55
C PHE A 89 14.77 -8.19 -6.75
N SER A 90 15.40 -7.64 -5.72
CA SER A 90 16.14 -8.42 -4.73
C SER A 90 15.17 -9.01 -3.70
N ASP A 91 15.57 -10.07 -3.00
CA ASP A 91 14.81 -10.67 -1.89
C ASP A 91 14.48 -9.65 -0.77
N SER A 92 15.13 -8.46 -0.80
CA SER A 92 14.92 -7.35 0.12
C SER A 92 14.05 -6.21 -0.43
N SER A 93 13.50 -6.34 -1.64
CA SER A 93 12.61 -5.32 -2.22
C SER A 93 11.30 -5.23 -1.42
N LEU A 94 10.93 -3.99 -1.08
CA LEU A 94 9.71 -3.72 -0.32
C LEU A 94 8.64 -3.16 -1.24
N VAL A 95 7.38 -3.46 -0.92
CA VAL A 95 6.22 -2.80 -1.51
C VAL A 95 5.38 -2.14 -0.43
N LEU A 96 4.90 -0.95 -0.73
CA LEU A 96 3.92 -0.23 0.08
C LEU A 96 2.60 -0.17 -0.67
N ILE A 97 1.55 -0.72 -0.09
CA ILE A 97 0.18 -0.64 -0.63
C ILE A 97 -0.56 0.47 0.12
N HIS A 98 -1.03 1.48 -0.62
CA HIS A 98 -1.70 2.63 -0.02
C HIS A 98 -3.05 2.92 -0.64
N ASP A 99 -4.04 3.19 0.22
CA ASP A 99 -5.37 3.61 -0.23
C ASP A 99 -5.31 5.05 -0.75
N GLY A 100 -5.66 5.29 -2.01
CA GLY A 100 -5.77 6.65 -2.57
C GLY A 100 -6.78 7.56 -1.83
N ALA A 101 -7.67 6.96 -1.04
CA ALA A 101 -8.61 7.66 -0.18
C ALA A 101 -8.03 8.12 1.18
N ARG A 102 -6.71 8.02 1.40
CA ARG A 102 -6.01 8.52 2.61
C ARG A 102 -4.96 9.57 2.24
N PRO A 103 -5.38 10.80 1.93
CA PRO A 103 -4.44 11.83 1.45
C PRO A 103 -3.52 12.40 2.54
N TRP A 104 -3.79 12.17 3.82
CA TRP A 104 -3.06 12.78 4.95
C TRP A 104 -2.04 11.83 5.61
N VAL A 105 -1.50 10.87 4.86
CA VAL A 105 -0.41 10.05 5.40
C VAL A 105 0.83 10.90 5.64
N ASP A 106 1.39 10.82 6.84
CA ASP A 106 2.59 11.55 7.21
C ASP A 106 3.88 10.74 6.98
N PHE A 107 5.00 11.47 6.94
CA PHE A 107 6.33 10.88 6.79
C PHE A 107 6.62 9.82 7.86
N GLN A 108 6.29 10.09 9.13
CA GLN A 108 6.64 9.19 10.23
C GLN A 108 5.96 7.84 10.09
N THR A 109 4.68 7.84 9.71
CA THR A 109 3.92 6.60 9.42
C THR A 109 4.59 5.80 8.30
N ILE A 110 4.95 6.45 7.18
CA ILE A 110 5.61 5.77 6.06
C ILE A 110 6.95 5.20 6.49
N TYR A 111 7.76 5.98 7.19
CA TYR A 111 9.10 5.58 7.64
C TYR A 111 9.03 4.40 8.62
N ASN A 112 8.13 4.44 9.60
CA ASN A 112 7.94 3.35 10.55
C ASN A 112 7.54 2.06 9.85
N VAL A 113 6.58 2.13 8.91
CA VAL A 113 6.17 0.96 8.11
C VAL A 113 7.35 0.39 7.35
N LEU A 114 8.14 1.21 6.66
CA LEU A 114 9.31 0.74 5.89
C LEU A 114 10.35 0.07 6.78
N CYS A 115 10.68 0.66 7.93
CA CYS A 115 11.66 0.11 8.86
C CYS A 115 11.23 -1.25 9.42
N VAL A 116 9.99 -1.35 9.89
CA VAL A 116 9.46 -2.62 10.43
C VAL A 116 9.31 -3.66 9.32
N THR A 117 8.87 -3.27 8.13
CA THR A 117 8.76 -4.19 6.99
C THR A 117 10.11 -4.77 6.61
N ARG A 118 11.16 -3.93 6.54
CA ARG A 118 12.52 -4.39 6.24
C ARG A 118 13.04 -5.41 7.24
N GLU A 119 12.70 -5.24 8.52
CA GLU A 119 13.17 -6.11 9.60
C GLU A 119 12.34 -7.39 9.75
N LYS A 120 11.02 -7.27 9.57
CA LYS A 120 10.04 -8.32 9.95
C LYS A 120 9.28 -8.92 8.76
N GLY A 121 9.43 -8.38 7.56
CA GLY A 121 8.79 -8.86 6.34
C GLY A 121 7.41 -8.27 6.02
N ALA A 122 6.62 -7.91 7.03
CA ALA A 122 5.32 -7.26 6.86
C ALA A 122 4.99 -6.32 8.01
N CYS A 123 4.41 -5.15 7.70
CA CYS A 123 3.99 -4.16 8.68
C CYS A 123 2.72 -3.43 8.26
N VAL A 124 1.84 -3.17 9.23
CA VAL A 124 0.66 -2.34 9.06
C VAL A 124 0.57 -1.28 10.17
N PRO A 125 0.33 -0.01 9.83
CA PRO A 125 0.11 1.02 10.84
C PRO A 125 -1.29 0.87 11.44
N TYR A 126 -1.41 1.12 12.73
CA TYR A 126 -2.68 1.03 13.44
C TYR A 126 -2.92 2.23 14.36
N ILE A 127 -4.18 2.47 14.68
CA ILE A 127 -4.61 3.32 15.79
C ILE A 127 -5.47 2.51 16.77
N PRO A 128 -5.36 2.77 18.08
CA PRO A 128 -6.23 2.14 19.08
C PRO A 128 -7.70 2.50 18.82
N VAL A 129 -8.59 1.56 19.13
CA VAL A 129 -10.02 1.82 19.13
C VAL A 129 -10.42 2.47 20.44
N THR A 130 -11.06 3.63 20.38
CA THR A 130 -11.52 4.40 21.54
C THR A 130 -12.97 4.12 21.90
N ASP A 131 -13.79 3.82 20.90
CA ASP A 131 -15.22 3.54 21.08
C ASP A 131 -15.49 2.12 21.56
N THR A 132 -16.68 1.88 22.09
CA THR A 132 -17.17 0.53 22.34
C THR A 132 -17.52 -0.14 21.02
N ILE A 133 -16.92 -1.30 20.75
CA ILE A 133 -17.20 -2.10 19.55
C ILE A 133 -18.10 -3.28 19.94
N ALA A 134 -19.16 -3.46 19.18
CA ALA A 134 -20.07 -4.58 19.30
C ALA A 134 -20.30 -5.25 17.93
N LEU A 135 -20.56 -6.54 17.95
CA LEU A 135 -21.12 -7.25 16.79
C LEU A 135 -22.65 -7.06 16.81
N GLN A 136 -23.19 -6.71 15.66
CA GLN A 136 -24.62 -6.53 15.47
C GLN A 136 -25.16 -7.64 14.57
N LYS A 137 -26.28 -8.22 14.96
CA LYS A 137 -27.02 -9.20 14.16
C LYS A 137 -28.51 -8.92 14.30
N ASP A 138 -29.21 -8.92 13.16
CA ASP A 138 -30.67 -8.77 13.08
C ASP A 138 -31.24 -7.56 13.86
N GLY A 139 -30.51 -6.43 13.86
CA GLY A 139 -30.89 -5.20 14.53
C GLY A 139 -30.63 -5.17 16.05
N THR A 140 -30.03 -6.23 16.60
CA THR A 140 -29.67 -6.35 18.02
C THR A 140 -28.18 -6.48 18.22
N ILE A 141 -27.68 -6.13 19.41
CA ILE A 141 -26.29 -6.39 19.80
C ILE A 141 -26.16 -7.87 20.14
N ASP A 142 -25.27 -8.56 19.40
CA ASP A 142 -24.97 -9.97 19.60
C ASP A 142 -23.88 -10.14 20.68
N SER A 143 -22.77 -9.42 20.53
CA SER A 143 -21.64 -9.52 21.46
C SER A 143 -20.79 -8.26 21.45
N TYR A 144 -19.91 -8.12 22.45
CA TYR A 144 -18.96 -7.02 22.56
C TYR A 144 -17.53 -7.49 22.28
N ILE A 145 -16.77 -6.66 21.56
CA ILE A 145 -15.35 -6.89 21.36
C ILE A 145 -14.56 -6.15 22.45
N ASN A 146 -13.62 -6.85 23.07
CA ASN A 146 -12.70 -6.22 24.00
C ASN A 146 -11.82 -5.20 23.24
N ARG A 147 -12.10 -3.92 23.42
CA ARG A 147 -11.42 -2.83 22.71
C ARG A 147 -9.91 -2.77 22.97
N SER A 148 -9.43 -3.28 24.13
CA SER A 148 -7.99 -3.33 24.40
C SER A 148 -7.22 -4.29 23.49
N LEU A 149 -7.93 -5.20 22.81
CA LEU A 149 -7.38 -6.14 21.82
C LEU A 149 -7.76 -5.77 20.38
N ALA A 150 -8.51 -4.68 20.20
CA ALA A 150 -8.95 -4.19 18.89
C ALA A 150 -8.15 -2.98 18.46
N CYS A 151 -7.84 -2.92 17.16
CA CYS A 151 -7.21 -1.76 16.55
C CYS A 151 -7.81 -1.48 15.18
N SER A 152 -7.77 -0.23 14.75
CA SER A 152 -8.11 0.15 13.38
C SER A 152 -6.85 0.18 12.55
N LEU A 153 -6.81 -0.63 11.49
CA LEU A 153 -5.68 -0.69 10.57
C LEU A 153 -5.73 0.47 9.57
N GLN A 154 -4.55 0.97 9.24
CA GLN A 154 -4.40 2.03 8.25
C GLN A 154 -3.52 1.56 7.08
N THR A 155 -3.31 2.43 6.12
CA THR A 155 -2.32 2.27 5.06
C THR A 155 -1.39 3.49 5.05
N PRO A 156 -0.12 3.37 4.57
CA PRO A 156 0.41 2.28 3.75
C PRO A 156 0.66 1.00 4.54
N GLN A 157 0.46 -0.14 3.89
CA GLN A 157 0.83 -1.45 4.40
C GLN A 157 2.10 -1.89 3.68
N GLY A 158 3.09 -2.33 4.43
CA GLY A 158 4.40 -2.70 3.89
C GLY A 158 4.62 -4.20 3.90
N PHE A 159 5.24 -4.71 2.82
CA PHE A 159 5.51 -6.14 2.66
C PHE A 159 6.82 -6.35 1.88
N LEU A 160 7.44 -7.52 2.05
CA LEU A 160 8.42 -8.02 1.08
C LEU A 160 7.72 -8.28 -0.24
N PHE A 161 8.22 -7.69 -1.31
CA PHE A 161 7.54 -7.66 -2.61
C PHE A 161 7.23 -9.05 -3.15
N GLU A 162 8.25 -9.90 -3.33
CA GLU A 162 8.08 -11.23 -3.94
C GLU A 162 7.15 -12.12 -3.10
N ASN A 163 7.25 -12.06 -1.79
CA ASN A 163 6.37 -12.84 -0.90
C ASN A 163 4.90 -12.43 -1.04
N LEU A 164 4.61 -11.11 -1.09
CA LEU A 164 3.25 -10.63 -1.27
C LEU A 164 2.73 -10.98 -2.66
N PHE A 165 3.55 -10.82 -3.69
CA PHE A 165 3.19 -11.14 -5.07
C PHE A 165 2.79 -12.62 -5.22
N GLU A 166 3.61 -13.55 -4.73
CA GLU A 166 3.29 -14.98 -4.77
C GLU A 166 2.08 -15.33 -3.89
N ALA A 167 1.90 -14.65 -2.74
CA ALA A 167 0.72 -14.82 -1.91
C ALA A 167 -0.58 -14.43 -2.65
N HIS A 168 -0.58 -13.32 -3.38
CA HIS A 168 -1.72 -12.90 -4.19
C HIS A 168 -2.01 -13.87 -5.34
N LYS A 169 -0.98 -14.38 -6.03
CA LYS A 169 -1.16 -15.39 -7.08
C LYS A 169 -1.79 -16.66 -6.53
N LYS A 170 -1.25 -17.18 -5.43
CA LYS A 170 -1.79 -18.37 -4.78
C LYS A 170 -3.23 -18.17 -4.30
N SER A 171 -3.54 -17.00 -3.76
CA SER A 171 -4.89 -16.64 -3.37
C SER A 171 -5.87 -16.65 -4.56
N LEU A 172 -5.41 -16.16 -5.72
CA LEU A 172 -6.20 -16.21 -6.97
C LEU A 172 -6.41 -17.66 -7.46
N GLU A 173 -5.38 -18.50 -7.44
CA GLU A 173 -5.46 -19.92 -7.79
C GLU A 173 -6.47 -20.68 -6.92
N GLU A 174 -6.57 -20.31 -5.64
CA GLU A 174 -7.53 -20.85 -4.68
C GLU A 174 -8.92 -20.18 -4.76
N ASN A 175 -9.18 -19.29 -5.75
CA ASN A 175 -10.41 -18.51 -5.90
C ASN A 175 -10.78 -17.64 -4.68
N ARG A 176 -9.77 -17.20 -3.91
CA ARG A 176 -9.92 -16.30 -2.77
C ARG A 176 -9.56 -14.87 -3.22
N THR A 177 -10.54 -14.15 -3.75
CA THR A 177 -10.33 -12.83 -4.36
C THR A 177 -11.09 -11.70 -3.66
N ASP A 178 -11.66 -11.97 -2.49
CA ASP A 178 -12.52 -11.09 -1.70
C ASP A 178 -11.85 -10.55 -0.42
N CYS A 179 -10.55 -10.76 -0.25
CA CYS A 179 -9.82 -10.21 0.87
C CYS A 179 -9.87 -8.68 0.85
N THR A 180 -10.37 -8.09 1.91
CA THR A 180 -10.54 -6.63 2.03
C THR A 180 -9.25 -5.89 2.30
N ASP A 181 -8.19 -6.62 2.67
CA ASP A 181 -6.93 -6.08 3.17
C ASP A 181 -5.76 -7.01 2.81
N ASP A 182 -4.60 -6.44 2.44
CA ASP A 182 -3.42 -7.22 2.02
C ASP A 182 -2.77 -7.96 3.18
N THR A 183 -2.96 -7.49 4.41
CA THR A 183 -2.52 -8.22 5.61
C THR A 183 -3.23 -9.55 5.77
N THR A 184 -4.48 -9.66 5.31
CA THR A 184 -5.24 -10.93 5.31
C THR A 184 -4.63 -11.92 4.32
N VAL A 185 -4.25 -11.47 3.12
CA VAL A 185 -3.56 -12.28 2.13
C VAL A 185 -2.19 -12.72 2.66
N TRP A 186 -1.40 -11.77 3.17
CA TRP A 186 -0.09 -12.09 3.76
C TRP A 186 -0.20 -13.11 4.90
N LYS A 187 -1.14 -12.91 5.82
CA LYS A 187 -1.34 -13.80 6.97
C LYS A 187 -1.69 -15.23 6.57
N ALA A 188 -2.42 -15.39 5.46
CA ALA A 188 -2.81 -16.71 4.97
C ALA A 188 -1.64 -17.52 4.41
N TYR A 189 -0.66 -16.87 3.77
CA TYR A 189 0.38 -17.56 3.00
C TYR A 189 1.82 -17.31 3.47
N CYS A 190 2.07 -16.19 4.14
CA CYS A 190 3.43 -15.79 4.55
C CYS A 190 3.63 -15.76 6.06
N GLY A 191 2.57 -15.66 6.85
CA GLY A 191 2.65 -15.73 8.30
C GLY A 191 2.30 -14.44 9.02
N LYS A 192 3.11 -14.04 10.03
CA LYS A 192 2.79 -12.92 10.92
C LYS A 192 2.84 -11.58 10.20
N VAL A 193 1.91 -10.69 10.55
CA VAL A 193 1.95 -9.26 10.22
C VAL A 193 2.28 -8.50 11.50
N PHE A 194 3.27 -7.63 11.43
CA PHE A 194 3.67 -6.77 12.54
C PHE A 194 2.95 -5.42 12.45
N THR A 195 2.89 -4.71 13.55
CA THR A 195 2.22 -3.42 13.61
C THR A 195 3.19 -2.32 14.01
N CYS A 196 2.93 -1.10 13.54
CA CYS A 196 3.57 0.11 14.04
C CYS A 196 2.51 1.15 14.36
N GLU A 197 2.87 2.19 15.11
CA GLU A 197 1.98 3.29 15.40
C GLU A 197 1.61 4.04 14.12
N GLY A 198 0.31 4.22 13.91
CA GLY A 198 -0.26 5.04 12.84
C GLY A 198 -0.57 6.46 13.32
N SER A 199 -1.26 7.24 12.50
CA SER A 199 -1.59 8.63 12.79
C SER A 199 -3.10 8.84 12.80
N PRO A 200 -3.68 9.44 13.84
CA PRO A 200 -5.09 9.84 13.83
C PRO A 200 -5.46 10.79 12.68
N LYS A 201 -4.47 11.52 12.15
CA LYS A 201 -4.66 12.38 10.97
C LYS A 201 -4.79 11.60 9.67
N ASN A 202 -4.24 10.39 9.60
CA ASN A 202 -4.27 9.53 8.39
C ASN A 202 -5.65 8.87 8.23
N THR A 203 -6.69 9.70 8.18
CA THR A 203 -8.09 9.26 8.04
C THR A 203 -8.39 8.83 6.61
N LYS A 204 -9.32 7.89 6.45
CA LYS A 204 -9.84 7.47 5.14
C LYS A 204 -11.07 8.30 4.79
N ILE A 205 -11.06 8.89 3.61
CA ILE A 205 -12.26 9.50 3.03
C ILE A 205 -13.19 8.37 2.59
N THR A 206 -14.32 8.23 3.28
CA THR A 206 -15.30 7.16 3.01
C THR A 206 -16.65 7.74 2.61
N PHE A 207 -17.01 8.89 3.16
CA PHE A 207 -18.26 9.57 2.92
C PHE A 207 -18.05 10.98 2.34
N ALA A 208 -19.04 11.51 1.63
CA ALA A 208 -18.97 12.86 1.07
C ALA A 208 -18.71 13.94 2.14
N SER A 209 -19.19 13.74 3.37
CA SER A 209 -18.91 14.63 4.51
C SER A 209 -17.42 14.69 4.90
N ASP A 210 -16.64 13.65 4.60
CA ASP A 210 -15.19 13.65 4.89
C ASP A 210 -14.42 14.63 3.99
N LEU A 211 -14.99 14.97 2.81
CA LEU A 211 -14.41 15.95 1.89
C LEU A 211 -14.44 17.38 2.45
N GLU A 212 -15.31 17.67 3.41
CA GLU A 212 -15.35 18.99 4.04
C GLU A 212 -14.08 19.29 4.82
N LYS A 213 -13.41 18.25 5.35
CA LYS A 213 -12.12 18.37 6.03
C LYS A 213 -11.00 18.85 5.11
N LEU A 214 -11.09 18.53 3.80
CA LEU A 214 -10.11 19.00 2.79
C LEU A 214 -10.17 20.51 2.54
N LYS A 215 -11.25 21.18 2.93
CA LYS A 215 -11.43 22.63 2.70
C LYS A 215 -10.91 23.48 3.87
N THR A 216 -10.57 22.86 4.98
CA THR A 216 -10.22 23.54 6.25
C THR A 216 -8.73 23.38 6.63
N GLU A 217 -7.95 22.61 5.88
CA GLU A 217 -6.49 22.47 5.97
C GLU A 217 -5.79 23.06 4.74
#